data_17be06878683018944b23a37dc37aed5
#
_entry.id   17be06878683018944b23a37dc37aed5
#
_cell.length_a   1.000
_cell.length_b   1.000
_cell.length_c   1.000
_cell.angle_alpha   90.00
_cell.angle_beta   90.00
_cell.angle_gamma   90.00
#
_symmetry.space_group_name_H-M   'P 1'
#
loop_
_entity.id
_entity.type
_entity.pdbx_description
1 polymer ?
#
loop_
_entity_poly.entity_id
_entity_poly.type
_entity_poly.pdbx_seq_one_letter_code
_entity_poly.pdbx_strand_id
1 'polypeptide(L)'
;MFKLGIVVNPFAGLGGPMAMKGSDGLDLSRVHADDLGRSAARALRCLERIAESGIEELTVYGFAGLMSAQSAANDVLRIAGLPFISVGQPADPNLTTQVDTREAAQAIVKAGVDLLLFVGGDGTARDIFTAVGTRIPCLGVPAGVKMHSGVYAVSPESAADIVVALITGKLVEVTQQEV
;
A
#
# COMPACT_ATOMS: atom_id res chain seq x y z
N MET A 1 -7.72 -19.32 -3.01
CA MET A 1 -8.06 -17.98 -2.48
C MET A 1 -6.76 -17.20 -2.30
N PHE A 2 -6.58 -16.13 -3.04
CA PHE A 2 -5.38 -15.27 -2.99
C PHE A 2 -5.48 -14.29 -1.82
N LYS A 3 -4.37 -14.08 -1.12
CA LYS A 3 -4.28 -13.17 0.03
C LYS A 3 -3.43 -11.97 -0.35
N LEU A 4 -4.04 -10.81 -0.48
CA LEU A 4 -3.37 -9.55 -0.80
C LEU A 4 -3.13 -8.75 0.47
N GLY A 5 -1.87 -8.49 0.82
CA GLY A 5 -1.52 -7.53 1.86
C GLY A 5 -1.54 -6.11 1.33
N ILE A 6 -1.98 -5.13 2.12
CA ILE A 6 -1.87 -3.71 1.78
C ILE A 6 -1.40 -2.86 2.95
N VAL A 7 -0.39 -2.03 2.71
CA VAL A 7 0.10 -0.99 3.63
C VAL A 7 -0.04 0.37 2.96
N VAL A 8 -0.70 1.30 3.60
CA VAL A 8 -0.81 2.69 3.12
C VAL A 8 -0.01 3.60 4.04
N ASN A 9 0.97 4.32 3.50
CA ASN A 9 1.63 5.40 4.23
C ASN A 9 0.82 6.70 4.00
N PRO A 10 0.07 7.19 5.01
CA PRO A 10 -0.84 8.34 4.82
C PRO A 10 -0.09 9.64 4.52
N PHE A 11 1.18 9.75 4.93
CA PHE A 11 2.00 10.93 4.76
C PHE A 11 2.86 10.90 3.49
N ALA A 12 2.80 9.83 2.70
CA ALA A 12 3.58 9.74 1.49
C ALA A 12 3.10 10.74 0.42
N GLY A 13 4.04 11.34 -0.29
CA GLY A 13 3.77 12.32 -1.33
C GLY A 13 3.63 13.77 -0.83
N LEU A 14 3.63 14.02 0.47
CA LEU A 14 3.52 15.38 1.04
C LEU A 14 4.78 16.22 0.81
N GLY A 15 5.96 15.61 0.71
CA GLY A 15 7.22 16.32 0.48
C GLY A 15 7.29 17.06 -0.87
N GLY A 16 6.53 16.65 -1.87
CA GLY A 16 6.52 17.27 -3.20
C GLY A 16 6.00 18.71 -3.20
N PRO A 17 4.81 19.00 -2.66
CA PRO A 17 4.26 20.35 -2.59
C PRO A 17 5.05 21.30 -1.68
N MET A 18 5.75 20.76 -0.66
CA MET A 18 6.54 21.54 0.30
C MET A 18 8.03 21.58 -0.02
N ALA A 19 8.46 21.10 -1.18
CA ALA A 19 9.87 21.06 -1.63
C ALA A 19 10.85 20.35 -0.65
N MET A 20 10.33 19.42 0.17
CA MET A 20 11.13 18.65 1.13
C MET A 20 11.52 17.28 0.56
N LYS A 21 12.68 16.76 0.96
CA LYS A 21 13.11 15.40 0.64
C LYS A 21 12.42 14.41 1.60
N GLY A 22 11.30 13.83 1.16
CA GLY A 22 10.56 12.83 1.93
C GLY A 22 9.60 13.44 2.97
N SER A 23 8.94 12.57 3.72
CA SER A 23 8.01 12.93 4.80
C SER A 23 8.63 12.90 6.19
N ASP A 24 9.93 12.58 6.29
CA ASP A 24 10.63 12.52 7.57
C ASP A 24 10.83 13.93 8.14
N GLY A 25 10.35 14.16 9.37
CA GLY A 25 10.43 15.46 10.03
C GLY A 25 9.35 16.48 9.60
N LEU A 26 8.25 16.01 9.00
CA LEU A 26 7.09 16.84 8.68
C LEU A 26 6.57 17.56 9.92
N ASP A 27 6.46 18.87 9.82
CA ASP A 27 5.69 19.67 10.77
C ASP A 27 4.19 19.49 10.44
N LEU A 28 3.53 18.61 11.21
CA LEU A 28 2.12 18.26 11.00
C LEU A 28 1.19 19.45 11.06
N SER A 29 1.60 20.58 11.70
CA SER A 29 0.81 21.81 11.73
C SER A 29 0.64 22.45 10.34
N ARG A 30 1.47 22.06 9.36
CA ARG A 30 1.45 22.53 7.97
C ARG A 30 0.80 21.56 6.98
N VAL A 31 0.37 20.39 7.46
CA VAL A 31 -0.28 19.39 6.62
C VAL A 31 -1.77 19.70 6.55
N HIS A 32 -2.27 19.99 5.36
CA HIS A 32 -3.70 20.14 5.14
C HIS A 32 -4.39 18.79 5.05
N ALA A 33 -5.64 18.71 5.51
CA ALA A 33 -6.44 17.49 5.47
C ALA A 33 -6.54 16.89 4.04
N ASP A 34 -6.58 17.74 3.02
CA ASP A 34 -6.61 17.33 1.61
C ASP A 34 -5.33 16.61 1.15
N ASP A 35 -4.21 16.89 1.80
CA ASP A 35 -2.95 16.24 1.48
C ASP A 35 -2.88 14.81 2.05
N LEU A 36 -3.47 14.56 3.21
CA LEU A 36 -3.52 13.23 3.83
C LEU A 36 -4.35 12.23 3.00
N GLY A 37 -5.27 12.70 2.18
CA GLY A 37 -6.12 11.87 1.33
C GLY A 37 -5.44 11.28 0.10
N ARG A 38 -4.25 11.76 -0.30
CA ARG A 38 -3.63 11.36 -1.59
C ARG A 38 -3.25 9.89 -1.64
N SER A 39 -2.60 9.40 -0.63
CA SER A 39 -2.21 7.97 -0.58
C SER A 39 -3.45 7.07 -0.48
N ALA A 40 -4.43 7.45 0.34
CA ALA A 40 -5.69 6.73 0.45
C ALA A 40 -6.46 6.71 -0.87
N ALA A 41 -6.53 7.84 -1.59
CA ALA A 41 -7.17 7.92 -2.91
C ALA A 41 -6.47 7.03 -3.94
N ARG A 42 -5.14 6.92 -3.90
CA ARG A 42 -4.39 6.02 -4.79
C ARG A 42 -4.59 4.55 -4.44
N ALA A 43 -4.65 4.23 -3.14
CA ALA A 43 -5.01 2.90 -2.69
C ALA A 43 -6.42 2.51 -3.18
N LEU A 44 -7.38 3.44 -3.03
CA LEU A 44 -8.76 3.24 -3.49
C LEU A 44 -8.82 2.94 -4.99
N ARG A 45 -8.22 3.77 -5.84
CA ARG A 45 -8.19 3.54 -7.29
C ARG A 45 -7.61 2.18 -7.68
N CYS A 46 -6.56 1.74 -6.99
CA CYS A 46 -5.99 0.42 -7.21
C CYS A 46 -6.97 -0.69 -6.82
N LEU A 47 -7.59 -0.59 -5.64
CA LEU A 47 -8.55 -1.59 -5.15
C LEU A 47 -9.85 -1.61 -5.95
N GLU A 48 -10.36 -0.46 -6.39
CA GLU A 48 -11.51 -0.37 -7.32
C GLU A 48 -11.23 -1.12 -8.61
N ARG A 49 -10.06 -0.88 -9.20
CA ARG A 49 -9.65 -1.55 -10.43
C ARG A 49 -9.53 -3.07 -10.25
N ILE A 50 -9.03 -3.55 -9.10
CA ILE A 50 -9.00 -4.98 -8.77
C ILE A 50 -10.43 -5.52 -8.66
N ALA A 51 -11.33 -4.82 -7.94
CA ALA A 51 -12.72 -5.22 -7.78
C ALA A 51 -13.47 -5.31 -9.12
N GLU A 52 -13.27 -4.32 -10.02
CA GLU A 52 -13.85 -4.29 -11.36
C GLU A 52 -13.41 -5.48 -12.23
N SER A 53 -12.30 -6.14 -11.91
CA SER A 53 -11.82 -7.30 -12.65
C SER A 53 -12.65 -8.58 -12.45
N GLY A 54 -13.59 -8.58 -11.48
CA GLY A 54 -14.47 -9.71 -11.18
C GLY A 54 -13.78 -10.89 -10.49
N ILE A 55 -12.62 -10.66 -9.80
CA ILE A 55 -11.96 -11.70 -9.02
C ILE A 55 -12.77 -11.95 -7.74
N GLU A 56 -13.28 -13.17 -7.58
CA GLU A 56 -14.08 -13.57 -6.43
C GLU A 56 -13.26 -14.16 -5.28
N GLU A 57 -12.14 -14.82 -5.60
CA GLU A 57 -11.30 -15.51 -4.61
C GLU A 57 -10.14 -14.65 -4.12
N LEU A 58 -10.41 -13.48 -3.55
CA LEU A 58 -9.43 -12.56 -3.00
C LEU A 58 -9.82 -12.14 -1.58
N THR A 59 -8.85 -12.19 -0.65
CA THR A 59 -8.97 -11.60 0.68
C THR A 59 -7.90 -10.53 0.85
N VAL A 60 -8.28 -9.35 1.31
CA VAL A 60 -7.36 -8.24 1.55
C VAL A 60 -7.00 -8.18 3.04
N TYR A 61 -5.71 -8.12 3.34
CA TYR A 61 -5.15 -7.98 4.67
C TYR A 61 -4.49 -6.62 4.81
N GLY A 62 -4.78 -5.87 5.86
CA GLY A 62 -4.22 -4.55 6.04
C GLY A 62 -4.12 -4.13 7.51
N PHE A 63 -3.55 -2.96 7.72
CA PHE A 63 -3.43 -2.33 9.04
C PHE A 63 -4.57 -1.33 9.21
N ALA A 64 -5.11 -1.19 10.42
CA ALA A 64 -6.24 -0.30 10.70
C ALA A 64 -5.83 1.19 10.79
N GLY A 65 -6.78 2.07 11.02
CA GLY A 65 -6.57 3.51 11.22
C GLY A 65 -6.11 4.23 9.95
N LEU A 66 -5.26 5.23 10.10
CA LEU A 66 -4.74 6.05 8.99
C LEU A 66 -3.96 5.25 7.94
N MET A 67 -3.42 4.09 8.32
CA MET A 67 -2.69 3.19 7.41
C MET A 67 -3.61 2.25 6.66
N SER A 68 -4.88 2.28 6.97
CA SER A 68 -5.88 1.45 6.31
C SER A 68 -6.34 2.11 5.02
N ALA A 69 -6.37 1.34 3.96
CA ALA A 69 -7.25 1.64 2.85
C ALA A 69 -8.75 1.63 3.27
N GLN A 70 -9.02 1.30 4.53
CA GLN A 70 -10.32 0.94 5.05
C GLN A 70 -11.34 2.08 5.02
N SER A 71 -10.95 3.33 5.27
CA SER A 71 -11.90 4.44 5.25
C SER A 71 -12.43 4.78 3.85
N ALA A 72 -11.63 4.47 2.80
CA ALA A 72 -12.01 4.73 1.42
C ALA A 72 -12.36 3.43 0.64
N ALA A 73 -11.72 2.30 0.99
CA ALA A 73 -11.85 1.05 0.25
C ALA A 73 -12.91 0.10 0.83
N ASN A 74 -13.41 0.31 2.04
CA ASN A 74 -14.40 -0.58 2.65
C ASN A 74 -15.67 -0.73 1.82
N ASP A 75 -16.16 0.37 1.25
CA ASP A 75 -17.37 0.31 0.44
C ASP A 75 -17.10 -0.43 -0.87
N VAL A 76 -15.95 -0.21 -1.50
CA VAL A 76 -15.56 -0.88 -2.74
C VAL A 76 -15.34 -2.37 -2.51
N LEU A 77 -14.56 -2.74 -1.49
CA LEU A 77 -14.32 -4.14 -1.16
C LEU A 77 -15.60 -4.85 -0.73
N ARG A 78 -16.46 -4.18 0.03
CA ARG A 78 -17.76 -4.69 0.45
C ARG A 78 -18.72 -4.88 -0.74
N ILE A 79 -18.77 -3.92 -1.66
CA ILE A 79 -19.60 -4.00 -2.89
C ILE A 79 -19.11 -5.14 -3.79
N ALA A 80 -17.80 -5.31 -3.90
CA ALA A 80 -17.19 -6.40 -4.67
C ALA A 80 -17.27 -7.78 -3.98
N GLY A 81 -17.76 -7.84 -2.73
CA GLY A 81 -17.78 -9.08 -1.94
C GLY A 81 -16.41 -9.53 -1.46
N LEU A 82 -15.40 -8.66 -1.49
CA LEU A 82 -14.03 -8.98 -1.06
C LEU A 82 -13.86 -8.74 0.44
N PRO A 83 -13.52 -9.78 1.23
CA PRO A 83 -13.30 -9.61 2.66
C PRO A 83 -12.02 -8.82 2.95
N PHE A 84 -12.08 -7.93 3.94
CA PHE A 84 -10.93 -7.24 4.51
C PHE A 84 -10.68 -7.73 5.93
N ILE A 85 -9.43 -8.05 6.24
CA ILE A 85 -8.97 -8.50 7.55
C ILE A 85 -7.93 -7.53 8.07
N SER A 86 -8.21 -6.86 9.19
CA SER A 86 -7.21 -6.07 9.89
C SER A 86 -6.30 -6.96 10.70
N VAL A 87 -4.98 -6.81 10.52
CA VAL A 87 -3.94 -7.58 11.22
C VAL A 87 -3.23 -6.77 12.31
N GLY A 88 -3.66 -5.53 12.54
CA GLY A 88 -3.10 -4.62 13.54
C GLY A 88 -3.52 -3.17 13.31
N GLN A 89 -2.95 -2.28 14.10
CA GLN A 89 -3.21 -0.85 14.03
C GLN A 89 -1.96 -0.07 14.45
N PRO A 90 -1.77 1.19 13.98
CA PRO A 90 -0.65 2.02 14.41
C PRO A 90 -0.74 2.33 15.92
N ALA A 91 0.39 2.62 16.52
CA ALA A 91 0.50 2.94 17.94
C ALA A 91 -0.30 4.22 18.30
N ASP A 92 -0.25 5.23 17.43
CA ASP A 92 -1.06 6.44 17.53
C ASP A 92 -2.09 6.46 16.39
N PRO A 93 -3.40 6.58 16.66
CA PRO A 93 -4.42 6.60 15.63
C PRO A 93 -4.35 7.83 14.71
N ASN A 94 -3.68 8.91 15.14
CA ASN A 94 -3.60 10.18 14.42
C ASN A 94 -2.22 10.44 13.80
N LEU A 95 -1.20 9.65 14.16
CA LEU A 95 0.16 9.83 13.71
C LEU A 95 0.79 8.47 13.41
N THR A 96 1.27 8.30 12.17
CA THR A 96 2.01 7.10 11.79
C THR A 96 3.46 7.45 11.48
N THR A 97 4.34 6.51 11.78
CA THR A 97 5.79 6.63 11.60
C THR A 97 6.31 5.49 10.72
N GLN A 98 7.60 5.55 10.40
CA GLN A 98 8.30 4.43 9.75
C GLN A 98 8.24 3.13 10.58
N VAL A 99 8.13 3.24 11.92
CA VAL A 99 8.02 2.06 12.79
C VAL A 99 6.69 1.35 12.53
N ASP A 100 5.59 2.11 12.48
CA ASP A 100 4.26 1.57 12.17
C ASP A 100 4.22 0.93 10.78
N THR A 101 4.90 1.51 9.79
CA THR A 101 5.01 0.95 8.44
C THR A 101 5.70 -0.43 8.47
N ARG A 102 6.79 -0.55 9.22
CA ARG A 102 7.52 -1.83 9.36
C ARG A 102 6.72 -2.87 10.13
N GLU A 103 6.06 -2.46 11.22
CA GLU A 103 5.19 -3.34 12.01
C GLU A 103 3.99 -3.85 11.19
N ALA A 104 3.35 -2.96 10.42
CA ALA A 104 2.28 -3.32 9.51
C ALA A 104 2.73 -4.37 8.48
N ALA A 105 3.86 -4.13 7.82
CA ALA A 105 4.41 -5.05 6.84
C ALA A 105 4.72 -6.42 7.47
N GLN A 106 5.33 -6.45 8.65
CA GLN A 106 5.64 -7.69 9.38
C GLN A 106 4.38 -8.46 9.78
N ALA A 107 3.35 -7.76 10.30
CA ALA A 107 2.09 -8.37 10.69
C ALA A 107 1.36 -8.99 9.48
N ILE A 108 1.35 -8.29 8.35
CA ILE A 108 0.75 -8.75 7.10
C ILE A 108 1.48 -10.00 6.58
N VAL A 109 2.82 -9.98 6.57
CA VAL A 109 3.62 -11.15 6.17
C VAL A 109 3.36 -12.35 7.09
N LYS A 110 3.25 -12.11 8.41
CA LYS A 110 2.92 -13.14 9.38
C LYS A 110 1.52 -13.75 9.16
N ALA A 111 0.59 -12.99 8.59
CA ALA A 111 -0.73 -13.49 8.19
C ALA A 111 -0.69 -14.41 6.95
N GLY A 112 0.47 -14.55 6.30
CA GLY A 112 0.67 -15.47 5.18
C GLY A 112 0.05 -14.97 3.88
N VAL A 113 0.25 -13.69 3.54
CA VAL A 113 -0.20 -13.12 2.27
C VAL A 113 0.70 -13.57 1.11
N ASP A 114 0.14 -13.59 -0.10
CA ASP A 114 0.84 -14.00 -1.32
C ASP A 114 1.59 -12.83 -1.99
N LEU A 115 1.11 -11.61 -1.80
CA LEU A 115 1.71 -10.37 -2.30
C LEU A 115 1.51 -9.26 -1.28
N LEU A 116 2.51 -8.41 -1.07
CA LEU A 116 2.39 -7.16 -0.33
C LEU A 116 2.34 -5.97 -1.28
N LEU A 117 1.17 -5.35 -1.37
CA LEU A 117 0.99 -4.05 -2.02
C LEU A 117 1.27 -2.95 -1.00
N PHE A 118 2.00 -1.90 -1.37
CA PHE A 118 2.17 -0.75 -0.50
C PHE A 118 2.01 0.55 -1.26
N VAL A 119 1.43 1.55 -0.60
CA VAL A 119 1.21 2.88 -1.16
C VAL A 119 2.14 3.86 -0.47
N GLY A 120 3.09 4.41 -1.22
CA GLY A 120 4.11 5.25 -0.61
C GLY A 120 5.10 5.85 -1.60
N GLY A 121 6.22 6.32 -1.09
CA GLY A 121 7.39 6.78 -1.81
C GLY A 121 8.61 5.91 -1.53
N ASP A 122 9.80 6.31 -2.05
CA ASP A 122 11.05 5.55 -1.90
C ASP A 122 11.44 5.30 -0.43
N GLY A 123 11.08 6.21 0.50
CA GLY A 123 11.22 5.98 1.94
C GLY A 123 10.38 4.80 2.42
N THR A 124 9.11 4.75 1.99
CA THR A 124 8.21 3.63 2.30
C THR A 124 8.73 2.32 1.71
N ALA A 125 9.25 2.33 0.47
CA ALA A 125 9.83 1.14 -0.14
C ALA A 125 11.00 0.58 0.68
N ARG A 126 11.90 1.45 1.20
CA ARG A 126 12.99 1.04 2.10
C ARG A 126 12.49 0.46 3.42
N ASP A 127 11.44 1.05 4.01
CA ASP A 127 10.85 0.53 5.25
C ASP A 127 10.23 -0.85 5.04
N ILE A 128 9.50 -1.03 3.94
CA ILE A 128 8.95 -2.33 3.52
C ILE A 128 10.09 -3.34 3.33
N PHE A 129 11.12 -3.00 2.55
CA PHE A 129 12.26 -3.89 2.34
C PHE A 129 12.98 -4.24 3.65
N THR A 130 13.19 -3.28 4.53
CA THR A 130 13.78 -3.51 5.86
C THR A 130 12.95 -4.48 6.69
N ALA A 131 11.61 -4.39 6.59
CA ALA A 131 10.70 -5.22 7.38
C ALA A 131 10.56 -6.64 6.82
N VAL A 132 10.50 -6.79 5.50
CA VAL A 132 10.13 -8.06 4.85
C VAL A 132 11.27 -8.71 4.05
N GLY A 133 12.27 -7.95 3.61
CA GLY A 133 13.34 -8.46 2.76
C GLY A 133 12.78 -9.11 1.50
N THR A 134 13.24 -10.33 1.22
CA THR A 134 12.84 -11.12 0.06
C THR A 134 11.83 -12.23 0.39
N ARG A 135 11.17 -12.15 1.56
CA ARG A 135 10.27 -13.21 2.02
C ARG A 135 8.99 -13.34 1.22
N ILE A 136 8.51 -12.25 0.64
CA ILE A 136 7.32 -12.24 -0.22
C ILE A 136 7.51 -11.23 -1.35
N PRO A 137 6.83 -11.39 -2.49
CA PRO A 137 6.77 -10.36 -3.51
C PRO A 137 6.15 -9.07 -2.98
N CYS A 138 6.72 -7.93 -3.38
CA CYS A 138 6.20 -6.60 -3.03
C CYS A 138 5.98 -5.78 -4.29
N LEU A 139 4.92 -4.96 -4.30
CA LEU A 139 4.61 -4.05 -5.39
C LEU A 139 4.22 -2.69 -4.82
N GLY A 140 4.85 -1.62 -5.30
CA GLY A 140 4.57 -0.26 -4.89
C GLY A 140 3.50 0.41 -5.76
N VAL A 141 2.52 1.04 -5.11
CA VAL A 141 1.62 2.02 -5.72
C VAL A 141 2.21 3.41 -5.48
N PRO A 142 2.54 4.18 -6.51
CA PRO A 142 3.25 5.45 -6.34
C PRO A 142 2.35 6.50 -5.68
N ALA A 143 2.78 7.06 -4.55
CA ALA A 143 2.09 8.17 -3.87
C ALA A 143 2.49 9.55 -4.42
N GLY A 144 3.60 9.66 -5.15
CA GLY A 144 4.15 10.88 -5.73
C GLY A 144 4.49 10.76 -7.21
N VAL A 145 5.23 11.74 -7.73
CA VAL A 145 5.60 11.83 -9.15
C VAL A 145 7.05 11.46 -9.45
N LYS A 146 7.89 11.34 -8.42
CA LYS A 146 9.32 11.00 -8.55
C LYS A 146 9.61 9.77 -7.72
N MET A 147 9.51 8.60 -8.34
CA MET A 147 9.90 7.32 -7.75
C MET A 147 11.12 6.81 -8.50
N HIS A 148 12.15 6.42 -7.77
CA HIS A 148 13.42 5.93 -8.32
C HIS A 148 13.55 4.43 -8.18
N SER A 149 12.83 3.82 -7.25
CA SER A 149 12.86 2.37 -7.01
C SER A 149 12.08 1.62 -8.10
N GLY A 150 12.66 0.55 -8.61
CA GLY A 150 12.03 -0.33 -9.61
C GLY A 150 10.85 -1.16 -9.10
N VAL A 151 10.53 -1.09 -7.82
CA VAL A 151 9.42 -1.83 -7.20
C VAL A 151 8.04 -1.21 -7.49
N TYR A 152 8.00 -0.02 -8.07
CA TYR A 152 6.76 0.70 -8.33
C TYR A 152 6.14 0.38 -9.68
N ALA A 153 4.82 0.20 -9.69
CA ALA A 153 4.03 0.33 -10.90
C ALA A 153 4.00 1.80 -11.37
N VAL A 154 3.66 2.02 -12.62
CA VAL A 154 3.59 3.39 -13.20
C VAL A 154 2.37 4.17 -12.72
N SER A 155 1.31 3.50 -12.29
CA SER A 155 0.08 4.09 -11.76
C SER A 155 -0.64 3.12 -10.81
N PRO A 156 -1.63 3.60 -10.03
CA PRO A 156 -2.49 2.72 -9.23
C PRO A 156 -3.20 1.64 -10.06
N GLU A 157 -3.68 2.01 -11.24
CA GLU A 157 -4.38 1.09 -12.14
C GLU A 157 -3.41 0.04 -12.69
N SER A 158 -2.19 0.42 -13.07
CA SER A 158 -1.16 -0.52 -13.51
C SER A 158 -0.77 -1.50 -12.39
N ALA A 159 -0.72 -1.03 -11.13
CA ALA A 159 -0.50 -1.92 -9.99
C ALA A 159 -1.63 -2.95 -9.87
N ALA A 160 -2.88 -2.50 -10.01
CA ALA A 160 -4.03 -3.39 -10.01
C ALA A 160 -3.97 -4.44 -11.14
N ASP A 161 -3.65 -4.01 -12.37
CA ASP A 161 -3.54 -4.91 -13.52
C ASP A 161 -2.44 -5.98 -13.31
N ILE A 162 -1.32 -5.61 -12.66
CA ILE A 162 -0.26 -6.57 -12.26
C ILE A 162 -0.79 -7.57 -11.23
N VAL A 163 -1.51 -7.10 -10.20
CA VAL A 163 -2.13 -7.97 -9.18
C VAL A 163 -3.11 -8.94 -9.83
N VAL A 164 -3.98 -8.44 -10.70
CA VAL A 164 -4.95 -9.27 -11.44
C VAL A 164 -4.24 -10.29 -12.32
N ALA A 165 -3.18 -9.89 -13.02
CA ALA A 165 -2.40 -10.80 -13.87
C ALA A 165 -1.72 -11.91 -13.05
N LEU A 166 -1.23 -11.58 -11.85
CA LEU A 166 -0.65 -12.55 -10.92
C LEU A 166 -1.70 -13.55 -10.43
N ILE A 167 -2.87 -13.06 -9.98
CA ILE A 167 -3.96 -13.91 -9.47
C ILE A 167 -4.48 -14.85 -10.57
N THR A 168 -4.60 -14.35 -11.79
CA THR A 168 -5.11 -15.13 -12.95
C THR A 168 -4.06 -16.01 -13.62
N GLY A 169 -2.83 -16.05 -13.10
CA GLY A 169 -1.73 -16.85 -13.65
C GLY A 169 -1.18 -16.34 -14.98
N LYS A 170 -1.50 -15.12 -15.38
CA LYS A 170 -0.95 -14.47 -16.58
C LYS A 170 0.44 -13.87 -16.35
N LEU A 171 0.78 -13.61 -15.09
CA LEU A 171 2.11 -13.19 -14.64
C LEU A 171 2.70 -14.32 -13.79
N VAL A 172 3.71 -15.00 -14.30
CA VAL A 172 4.29 -16.19 -13.65
C VAL A 172 5.72 -15.97 -13.17
N GLU A 173 6.32 -14.84 -13.50
CA GLU A 173 7.71 -14.55 -13.16
C GLU A 173 7.81 -13.25 -12.32
N VAL A 174 8.44 -13.37 -11.16
CA VAL A 174 8.73 -12.23 -10.27
C VAL A 174 10.23 -12.19 -10.05
N THR A 175 10.87 -11.09 -10.44
CA THR A 175 12.31 -10.89 -10.26
C THR A 175 12.58 -10.02 -9.05
N GLN A 176 13.68 -10.31 -8.37
CA GLN A 176 14.17 -9.48 -7.28
C GLN A 176 14.85 -8.23 -7.84
N GLN A 177 14.51 -7.06 -7.30
CA GLN A 177 15.19 -5.80 -7.60
C GLN A 177 15.70 -5.14 -6.32
N GLU A 178 16.80 -4.41 -6.44
CA GLU A 178 17.32 -3.57 -5.37
C GLU A 178 16.44 -2.33 -5.18
N VAL A 179 16.30 -1.89 -3.93
CA VAL A 179 15.48 -0.75 -3.49
C VAL A 179 16.37 0.45 -3.13
#